data_0c69832837e938a5da2f82e742ae0b9c
#
_entry.id   0c69832837e938a5da2f82e742ae0b9c
#
_cell.length_a   1.000
_cell.length_b   1.000
_cell.length_c   1.000
_cell.angle_alpha   90.00
_cell.angle_beta   90.00
_cell.angle_gamma   90.00
#
_symmetry.space_group_name_H-M   'P 1'
#
loop_
_entity.id
_entity.type
_entity.pdbx_description
1 polymer ?
#
loop_
_entity_poly.entity_id
_entity_poly.type
_entity_poly.pdbx_seq_one_letter_code
_entity_poly.pdbx_strand_id
1 'polypeptide(L)'
;RHHGRFPIWHRGVRGILRWPAARLARILIVAVIAGLALRGVWEGTVPLAVVAGLAMFVAGLDAIEPLAQETDHPGRRDALPLTVGHIMVRHLPVAAVVMVKVAIVAAATAVLIEPSLDGVKLAAICVLPLALAGGAGAVISVLMGAPEPSDNWQLLPPEVQGTRTAFRMVWPPLVATLGTLPVVLARLVADNDGDAYQAAITSGFFVVVLAGLVAAWVHQREVIKAWWRQAQQMQGMGATGSSDTGSGSSSTPTSTPTSTSRTGSAGGRPSTGKPAARKVTTRLERQ
;
A
#
# COMPACT_ATOMS: atom_id res chain seq x y z
N ARG A 1 -28.41 -21.66 0.77
CA ARG A 1 -27.41 -20.66 1.25
C ARG A 1 -27.06 -19.81 0.05
N HIS A 2 -27.64 -18.59 -0.04
CA HIS A 2 -27.29 -17.62 -1.07
C HIS A 2 -25.83 -17.18 -0.85
N HIS A 3 -24.92 -17.73 -1.62
CA HIS A 3 -23.54 -17.24 -1.70
C HIS A 3 -23.64 -15.87 -2.36
N GLY A 4 -23.63 -14.82 -1.54
CA GLY A 4 -23.71 -13.45 -2.02
C GLY A 4 -22.64 -13.19 -3.09
N ARG A 5 -23.03 -12.56 -4.19
CA ARG A 5 -22.22 -12.29 -5.39
C ARG A 5 -20.90 -11.53 -5.10
N PHE A 6 -20.75 -10.95 -3.88
CA PHE A 6 -19.60 -10.14 -3.46
C PHE A 6 -19.21 -10.35 -1.99
N PRO A 7 -18.68 -11.52 -1.59
CA PRO A 7 -18.36 -11.81 -0.18
C PRO A 7 -17.28 -10.86 0.39
N ILE A 8 -16.31 -10.42 -0.43
CA ILE A 8 -15.21 -9.52 -0.03
C ILE A 8 -15.75 -8.12 0.26
N TRP A 9 -16.65 -7.60 -0.59
CA TRP A 9 -17.32 -6.32 -0.38
C TRP A 9 -18.08 -6.28 0.97
N HIS A 10 -18.92 -7.28 1.23
CA HIS A 10 -19.68 -7.34 2.48
C HIS A 10 -18.78 -7.43 3.72
N ARG A 11 -17.65 -8.14 3.62
CA ARG A 11 -16.66 -8.21 4.69
C ARG A 11 -16.03 -6.83 4.94
N GLY A 12 -15.62 -6.12 3.89
CA GLY A 12 -15.06 -4.76 3.98
C GLY A 12 -16.03 -3.77 4.61
N VAL A 13 -17.29 -3.73 4.13
CA VAL A 13 -18.32 -2.84 4.67
C VAL A 13 -18.62 -3.15 6.14
N ARG A 14 -18.75 -4.44 6.52
CA ARG A 14 -18.94 -4.82 7.93
C ARG A 14 -17.75 -4.45 8.81
N GLY A 15 -16.52 -4.49 8.27
CA GLY A 15 -15.33 -4.03 8.97
C GLY A 15 -15.41 -2.55 9.31
N ILE A 16 -15.79 -1.72 8.34
CA ILE A 16 -15.95 -0.27 8.51
C ILE A 16 -17.06 0.06 9.52
N LEU A 17 -18.20 -0.63 9.47
CA LEU A 17 -19.33 -0.42 10.39
C LEU A 17 -18.98 -0.73 11.87
N ARG A 18 -17.88 -1.44 12.12
CA ARG A 18 -17.38 -1.77 13.46
C ARG A 18 -16.29 -0.82 13.94
N TRP A 19 -15.98 0.22 13.18
CA TRP A 19 -14.95 1.17 13.60
C TRP A 19 -15.33 1.87 14.90
N PRO A 20 -14.38 2.00 15.84
CA PRO A 20 -14.61 2.75 17.07
C PRO A 20 -14.85 4.22 16.77
N ALA A 21 -15.67 4.88 17.60
CA ALA A 21 -15.99 6.31 17.44
C ALA A 21 -14.74 7.21 17.39
N ALA A 22 -13.69 6.87 18.14
CA ALA A 22 -12.41 7.59 18.13
C ALA A 22 -11.76 7.60 16.73
N ARG A 23 -11.86 6.51 15.96
CA ARG A 23 -11.35 6.44 14.62
C ARG A 23 -12.13 7.31 13.66
N LEU A 24 -13.47 7.26 13.75
CA LEU A 24 -14.33 8.11 12.94
C LEU A 24 -14.08 9.58 13.23
N ALA A 25 -13.90 9.95 14.51
CA ALA A 25 -13.54 11.32 14.92
C ALA A 25 -12.19 11.74 14.31
N ARG A 26 -11.17 10.87 14.35
CA ARG A 26 -9.86 11.15 13.75
C ARG A 26 -9.98 11.40 12.24
N ILE A 27 -10.69 10.55 11.52
CA ILE A 27 -10.91 10.70 10.07
C ILE A 27 -11.64 12.02 9.78
N LEU A 28 -12.66 12.38 10.59
CA LEU A 28 -13.39 13.62 10.45
C LEU A 28 -12.49 14.84 10.67
N ILE A 29 -11.68 14.83 11.73
CA ILE A 29 -10.72 15.91 12.03
C ILE A 29 -9.74 16.08 10.87
N VAL A 30 -9.19 14.98 10.37
CA VAL A 30 -8.23 15.00 9.25
C VAL A 30 -8.90 15.51 7.98
N ALA A 31 -10.17 15.15 7.71
CA ALA A 31 -10.94 15.66 6.59
C ALA A 31 -11.18 17.19 6.69
N VAL A 32 -11.49 17.68 7.88
CA VAL A 32 -11.64 19.12 8.15
C VAL A 32 -10.31 19.85 7.93
N ILE A 33 -9.19 19.32 8.44
CA ILE A 33 -7.85 19.88 8.20
C ILE A 33 -7.56 19.95 6.68
N ALA A 34 -7.88 18.89 5.93
CA ALA A 34 -7.70 18.88 4.47
C ALA A 34 -8.54 19.98 3.82
N GLY A 35 -9.79 20.17 4.23
CA GLY A 35 -10.68 21.22 3.72
C GLY A 35 -10.17 22.63 4.00
N LEU A 36 -9.73 22.90 5.24
CA LEU A 36 -9.12 24.17 5.62
C LEU A 36 -7.86 24.48 4.79
N ALA A 37 -7.02 23.46 4.59
CA ALA A 37 -5.82 23.59 3.79
C ALA A 37 -6.14 23.85 2.30
N LEU A 38 -7.14 23.15 1.72
CA LEU A 38 -7.60 23.40 0.35
C LEU A 38 -8.15 24.83 0.18
N ARG A 39 -8.86 25.34 1.17
CA ARG A 39 -9.32 26.73 1.17
C ARG A 39 -8.13 27.69 1.16
N GLY A 40 -7.12 27.49 2.01
CA GLY A 40 -5.92 28.31 2.02
C GLY A 40 -5.13 28.26 0.70
N VAL A 41 -5.13 27.12 -0.02
CA VAL A 41 -4.58 27.02 -1.38
C VAL A 41 -5.32 27.95 -2.32
N TRP A 42 -6.65 27.95 -2.27
CA TRP A 42 -7.48 28.84 -3.09
C TRP A 42 -7.25 30.32 -2.79
N GLU A 43 -6.95 30.66 -1.55
CA GLU A 43 -6.59 32.00 -1.11
C GLU A 43 -5.15 32.42 -1.47
N GLY A 44 -4.38 31.53 -2.12
CA GLY A 44 -3.04 31.82 -2.62
C GLY A 44 -1.90 31.18 -1.81
N THR A 45 -2.18 30.46 -0.72
CA THR A 45 -1.15 29.78 0.08
C THR A 45 -0.89 28.39 -0.46
N VAL A 46 -0.25 28.29 -1.63
CA VAL A 46 0.03 27.04 -2.36
C VAL A 46 0.71 25.94 -1.50
N PRO A 47 1.64 26.22 -0.57
CA PRO A 47 2.24 25.17 0.28
C PRO A 47 1.22 24.36 1.11
N LEU A 48 0.02 24.89 1.37
CA LEU A 48 -1.03 24.15 2.06
C LEU A 48 -1.58 22.97 1.24
N ALA A 49 -1.29 22.90 -0.06
CA ALA A 49 -1.56 21.73 -0.90
C ALA A 49 -0.88 20.46 -0.34
N VAL A 50 0.34 20.59 0.20
CA VAL A 50 1.04 19.48 0.85
C VAL A 50 0.31 19.05 2.11
N VAL A 51 -0.17 20.00 2.92
CA VAL A 51 -0.93 19.70 4.15
C VAL A 51 -2.23 18.97 3.80
N ALA A 52 -2.97 19.44 2.79
CA ALA A 52 -4.19 18.79 2.31
C ALA A 52 -3.91 17.37 1.81
N GLY A 53 -2.86 17.20 0.99
CA GLY A 53 -2.46 15.88 0.47
C GLY A 53 -2.03 14.91 1.56
N LEU A 54 -1.25 15.35 2.54
CA LEU A 54 -0.84 14.55 3.70
C LEU A 54 -2.05 14.16 4.57
N ALA A 55 -2.97 15.08 4.79
CA ALA A 55 -4.21 14.79 5.51
C ALA A 55 -5.03 13.70 4.78
N MET A 56 -5.18 13.82 3.47
CA MET A 56 -5.87 12.80 2.65
C MET A 56 -5.13 11.46 2.66
N PHE A 57 -3.79 11.48 2.67
CA PHE A 57 -2.98 10.27 2.82
C PHE A 57 -3.24 9.56 4.15
N VAL A 58 -3.24 10.30 5.26
CA VAL A 58 -3.51 9.76 6.60
C VAL A 58 -4.92 9.17 6.68
N ALA A 59 -5.93 9.87 6.16
CA ALA A 59 -7.29 9.33 6.06
C ALA A 59 -7.35 8.07 5.19
N GLY A 60 -6.54 8.03 4.11
CA GLY A 60 -6.39 6.88 3.23
C GLY A 60 -5.84 5.65 3.95
N LEU A 61 -4.84 5.80 4.82
CA LEU A 61 -4.29 4.70 5.63
C LEU A 61 -5.37 4.06 6.52
N ASP A 62 -6.27 4.87 7.07
CA ASP A 62 -7.42 4.34 7.81
C ASP A 62 -8.42 3.62 6.90
N ALA A 63 -8.70 4.16 5.72
CA ALA A 63 -9.67 3.61 4.79
C ALA A 63 -9.26 2.25 4.21
N ILE A 64 -7.95 2.01 4.03
CA ILE A 64 -7.41 0.77 3.44
C ILE A 64 -7.05 -0.31 4.47
N GLU A 65 -7.39 -0.14 5.75
CA GLU A 65 -7.10 -1.16 6.79
C GLU A 65 -7.55 -2.57 6.40
N PRO A 66 -8.73 -2.80 5.78
CA PRO A 66 -9.11 -4.15 5.36
C PRO A 66 -8.09 -4.78 4.38
N LEU A 67 -7.47 -3.98 3.52
CA LEU A 67 -6.40 -4.42 2.63
C LEU A 67 -5.11 -4.71 3.40
N ALA A 68 -4.75 -3.86 4.38
CA ALA A 68 -3.58 -4.07 5.24
C ALA A 68 -3.68 -5.39 6.00
N GLN A 69 -4.84 -5.69 6.57
CA GLN A 69 -5.09 -6.95 7.27
C GLN A 69 -4.93 -8.19 6.37
N GLU A 70 -5.26 -8.11 5.08
CA GLU A 70 -5.05 -9.23 4.14
C GLU A 70 -3.56 -9.36 3.73
N THR A 71 -2.78 -8.27 3.75
CA THR A 71 -1.32 -8.33 3.55
C THR A 71 -0.59 -8.92 4.73
N ASP A 72 -1.04 -8.63 5.96
CA ASP A 72 -0.42 -9.10 7.20
C ASP A 72 -0.71 -10.58 7.50
N HIS A 73 -1.78 -11.15 6.89
CA HIS A 73 -2.20 -12.53 7.15
C HIS A 73 -2.27 -13.37 5.86
N PRO A 74 -1.12 -13.75 5.28
CA PRO A 74 -1.07 -14.50 4.02
C PRO A 74 -1.83 -15.82 4.07
N GLY A 75 -1.83 -16.55 5.21
CA GLY A 75 -2.55 -17.82 5.35
C GLY A 75 -4.07 -17.71 5.16
N ARG A 76 -4.69 -16.55 5.48
CA ARG A 76 -6.12 -16.31 5.21
C ARG A 76 -6.40 -16.08 3.73
N ARG A 77 -5.46 -15.44 3.04
CA ARG A 77 -5.51 -15.14 1.62
C ARG A 77 -5.36 -16.42 0.79
N ASP A 78 -4.42 -17.28 1.17
CA ASP A 78 -4.10 -18.52 0.44
C ASP A 78 -5.23 -19.59 0.56
N ALA A 79 -6.14 -19.42 1.51
CA ALA A 79 -7.35 -20.23 1.61
C ALA A 79 -8.43 -19.90 0.55
N LEU A 80 -8.26 -18.82 -0.23
CA LEU A 80 -9.20 -18.42 -1.27
C LEU A 80 -8.71 -18.90 -2.65
N PRO A 81 -9.56 -19.50 -3.50
CA PRO A 81 -9.19 -19.94 -4.85
C PRO A 81 -9.13 -18.79 -5.85
N LEU A 82 -8.47 -17.68 -5.48
CA LEU A 82 -8.35 -16.46 -6.27
C LEU A 82 -6.88 -16.01 -6.30
N THR A 83 -6.48 -15.39 -7.40
CA THR A 83 -5.15 -14.78 -7.48
C THR A 83 -5.03 -13.62 -6.50
N VAL A 84 -3.85 -13.45 -5.92
CA VAL A 84 -3.56 -12.42 -4.91
C VAL A 84 -3.95 -11.02 -5.40
N GLY A 85 -3.56 -10.67 -6.64
CA GLY A 85 -3.91 -9.38 -7.23
C GLY A 85 -5.41 -9.16 -7.34
N HIS A 86 -6.17 -10.21 -7.66
CA HIS A 86 -7.63 -10.12 -7.75
C HIS A 86 -8.30 -9.89 -6.39
N ILE A 87 -7.80 -10.53 -5.33
CA ILE A 87 -8.28 -10.29 -3.96
C ILE A 87 -8.00 -8.85 -3.55
N MET A 88 -6.77 -8.36 -3.78
CA MET A 88 -6.37 -7.00 -3.41
C MET A 88 -7.22 -5.93 -4.11
N VAL A 89 -7.42 -6.05 -5.44
CA VAL A 89 -8.25 -5.09 -6.20
C VAL A 89 -9.69 -5.07 -5.71
N ARG A 90 -10.26 -6.19 -5.26
CA ARG A 90 -11.63 -6.24 -4.74
C ARG A 90 -11.84 -5.49 -3.41
N HIS A 91 -10.78 -5.15 -2.69
CA HIS A 91 -10.85 -4.31 -1.50
C HIS A 91 -10.84 -2.81 -1.84
N LEU A 92 -10.28 -2.41 -3.00
CA LEU A 92 -10.14 -1.01 -3.39
C LEU A 92 -11.48 -0.25 -3.48
N PRO A 93 -12.58 -0.80 -4.03
CA PRO A 93 -13.85 -0.07 -4.12
C PRO A 93 -14.42 0.36 -2.76
N VAL A 94 -14.25 -0.46 -1.73
CA VAL A 94 -14.70 -0.12 -0.37
C VAL A 94 -13.91 1.05 0.18
N ALA A 95 -12.58 1.01 0.04
CA ALA A 95 -11.70 2.11 0.44
C ALA A 95 -12.01 3.39 -0.38
N ALA A 96 -12.24 3.27 -1.68
CA ALA A 96 -12.61 4.40 -2.54
C ALA A 96 -13.90 5.09 -2.08
N VAL A 97 -14.94 4.33 -1.72
CA VAL A 97 -16.19 4.88 -1.19
C VAL A 97 -15.95 5.65 0.12
N VAL A 98 -15.10 5.15 1.01
CA VAL A 98 -14.73 5.87 2.24
C VAL A 98 -14.00 7.15 1.90
N MET A 99 -13.00 7.08 1.01
CA MET A 99 -12.21 8.24 0.61
C MET A 99 -13.05 9.33 -0.09
N VAL A 100 -14.04 8.94 -0.91
CA VAL A 100 -14.98 9.89 -1.49
C VAL A 100 -15.78 10.62 -0.41
N LYS A 101 -16.26 9.93 0.65
CA LYS A 101 -16.94 10.59 1.76
C LYS A 101 -16.02 11.56 2.51
N VAL A 102 -14.74 11.16 2.74
CA VAL A 102 -13.72 12.03 3.36
C VAL A 102 -13.49 13.28 2.50
N ALA A 103 -13.34 13.10 1.19
CA ALA A 103 -13.14 14.20 0.25
C ALA A 103 -14.36 15.12 0.16
N ILE A 104 -15.58 14.59 0.25
CA ILE A 104 -16.81 15.40 0.35
C ILE A 104 -16.80 16.25 1.61
N VAL A 105 -16.42 15.71 2.76
CA VAL A 105 -16.30 16.48 4.00
C VAL A 105 -15.24 17.56 3.86
N ALA A 106 -14.08 17.26 3.29
CA ALA A 106 -13.03 18.24 3.04
C ALA A 106 -13.51 19.36 2.09
N ALA A 107 -14.15 18.99 0.98
CA ALA A 107 -14.73 19.95 0.02
C ALA A 107 -15.81 20.81 0.66
N ALA A 108 -16.73 20.21 1.42
CA ALA A 108 -17.76 20.94 2.15
C ALA A 108 -17.15 21.93 3.16
N THR A 109 -16.12 21.52 3.89
CA THR A 109 -15.40 22.41 4.83
C THR A 109 -14.80 23.61 4.11
N ALA A 110 -14.16 23.40 2.94
CA ALA A 110 -13.56 24.48 2.16
C ALA A 110 -14.64 25.48 1.67
N VAL A 111 -15.81 24.99 1.25
CA VAL A 111 -16.90 25.82 0.73
C VAL A 111 -17.63 26.55 1.86
N LEU A 112 -17.81 25.93 3.04
CA LEU A 112 -18.57 26.53 4.16
C LEU A 112 -17.90 27.79 4.74
N ILE A 113 -16.59 27.97 4.53
CA ILE A 113 -15.86 29.17 5.01
C ILE A 113 -16.28 30.39 4.19
N GLU A 114 -16.46 30.25 2.88
CA GLU A 114 -16.92 31.32 1.99
C GLU A 114 -17.84 30.69 0.91
N PRO A 115 -19.13 30.62 1.19
CA PRO A 115 -20.08 29.98 0.30
C PRO A 115 -20.24 30.75 -1.02
N SER A 116 -19.97 30.07 -2.14
CA SER A 116 -20.23 30.60 -3.49
C SER A 116 -20.62 29.45 -4.41
N LEU A 117 -21.43 29.73 -5.44
CA LEU A 117 -21.82 28.71 -6.42
C LEU A 117 -20.60 28.16 -7.18
N ASP A 118 -19.65 29.03 -7.48
CA ASP A 118 -18.45 28.64 -8.20
C ASP A 118 -17.50 27.81 -7.31
N GLY A 119 -17.42 28.15 -6.02
CA GLY A 119 -16.73 27.33 -5.03
C GLY A 119 -17.33 25.92 -4.92
N VAL A 120 -18.67 25.80 -4.93
CA VAL A 120 -19.35 24.48 -4.90
C VAL A 120 -19.05 23.67 -6.16
N LYS A 121 -19.09 24.27 -7.34
CA LYS A 121 -18.78 23.57 -8.61
C LYS A 121 -17.33 23.09 -8.63
N LEU A 122 -16.39 23.96 -8.27
CA LEU A 122 -14.97 23.62 -8.23
C LEU A 122 -14.70 22.51 -7.20
N ALA A 123 -15.28 22.62 -6.00
CA ALA A 123 -15.19 21.61 -4.97
C ALA A 123 -15.71 20.25 -5.45
N ALA A 124 -16.85 20.23 -6.15
CA ALA A 124 -17.44 19.00 -6.70
C ALA A 124 -16.50 18.32 -7.72
N ILE A 125 -15.84 19.08 -8.59
CA ILE A 125 -14.86 18.58 -9.57
C ILE A 125 -13.66 17.96 -8.83
N CYS A 126 -13.22 18.57 -7.74
CA CYS A 126 -12.01 18.15 -7.00
C CYS A 126 -12.21 16.93 -6.07
N VAL A 127 -13.47 16.59 -5.71
CA VAL A 127 -13.76 15.47 -4.79
C VAL A 127 -13.15 14.15 -5.28
N LEU A 128 -13.37 13.78 -6.53
CA LEU A 128 -12.93 12.49 -7.04
C LEU A 128 -11.41 12.38 -7.16
N PRO A 129 -10.69 13.35 -7.78
CA PRO A 129 -9.22 13.34 -7.81
C PRO A 129 -8.60 13.29 -6.41
N LEU A 130 -9.09 14.09 -5.48
CA LEU A 130 -8.61 14.14 -4.10
C LEU A 130 -8.78 12.80 -3.38
N ALA A 131 -9.96 12.19 -3.50
CA ALA A 131 -10.26 10.90 -2.91
C ALA A 131 -9.37 9.78 -3.46
N LEU A 132 -9.26 9.71 -4.79
CA LEU A 132 -8.53 8.63 -5.46
C LEU A 132 -7.02 8.76 -5.27
N ALA A 133 -6.44 9.96 -5.31
CA ALA A 133 -5.01 10.15 -5.07
C ALA A 133 -4.64 9.84 -3.62
N GLY A 134 -5.44 10.30 -2.63
CA GLY A 134 -5.24 9.97 -1.22
C GLY A 134 -5.29 8.46 -0.97
N GLY A 135 -6.29 7.80 -1.54
CA GLY A 135 -6.42 6.34 -1.48
C GLY A 135 -5.28 5.60 -2.19
N ALA A 136 -4.87 6.06 -3.39
CA ALA A 136 -3.77 5.46 -4.14
C ALA A 136 -2.43 5.55 -3.40
N GLY A 137 -2.12 6.72 -2.83
CA GLY A 137 -0.93 6.90 -1.99
C GLY A 137 -0.91 5.93 -0.81
N ALA A 138 -2.03 5.81 -0.09
CA ALA A 138 -2.17 4.88 1.01
C ALA A 138 -2.01 3.41 0.57
N VAL A 139 -2.63 3.00 -0.55
CA VAL A 139 -2.49 1.66 -1.13
C VAL A 139 -1.03 1.35 -1.47
N ILE A 140 -0.32 2.28 -2.11
CA ILE A 140 1.09 2.13 -2.42
C ILE A 140 1.90 1.90 -1.14
N SER A 141 1.65 2.70 -0.09
CA SER A 141 2.34 2.60 1.20
C SER A 141 2.20 1.21 1.82
N VAL A 142 0.96 0.68 1.91
CA VAL A 142 0.69 -0.65 2.48
C VAL A 142 1.28 -1.76 1.64
N LEU A 143 1.15 -1.69 0.32
CA LEU A 143 1.65 -2.73 -0.57
C LEU A 143 3.17 -2.75 -0.71
N MET A 144 3.84 -1.60 -0.57
CA MET A 144 5.30 -1.58 -0.50
C MET A 144 5.84 -2.24 0.78
N GLY A 145 5.04 -2.26 1.86
CA GLY A 145 5.31 -2.99 3.11
C GLY A 145 6.67 -2.65 3.76
N ALA A 146 7.05 -3.39 4.79
CA ALA A 146 8.40 -3.35 5.32
C ALA A 146 9.40 -4.03 4.34
N PRO A 147 10.69 -3.61 4.33
CA PRO A 147 11.74 -4.32 3.59
C PRO A 147 11.81 -5.78 4.05
N GLU A 148 11.83 -6.72 3.10
CA GLU A 148 12.04 -8.12 3.45
C GLU A 148 13.49 -8.32 3.90
N PRO A 149 13.71 -9.02 5.04
CA PRO A 149 15.08 -9.28 5.55
C PRO A 149 15.95 -10.10 4.58
N SER A 150 15.32 -10.83 3.66
CA SER A 150 15.96 -11.65 2.63
C SER A 150 16.50 -10.85 1.45
N ASP A 151 16.10 -9.60 1.30
CA ASP A 151 16.71 -8.75 0.30
C ASP A 151 18.19 -8.55 0.70
N ASN A 152 19.13 -8.77 -0.23
CA ASN A 152 20.58 -8.59 -0.03
C ASN A 152 20.97 -7.13 0.25
N TRP A 153 20.23 -6.47 1.14
CA TRP A 153 20.39 -5.08 1.51
C TRP A 153 21.72 -4.81 2.21
N GLN A 154 22.23 -5.81 2.92
CA GLN A 154 23.51 -5.73 3.64
C GLN A 154 24.71 -5.58 2.69
N LEU A 155 24.54 -5.92 1.41
CA LEU A 155 25.59 -5.81 0.38
C LEU A 155 25.59 -4.44 -0.33
N LEU A 156 24.58 -3.59 -0.11
CA LEU A 156 24.52 -2.26 -0.72
C LEU A 156 25.19 -1.22 0.17
N PRO A 157 25.91 -0.23 -0.41
CA PRO A 157 26.43 0.89 0.33
C PRO A 157 25.33 1.62 1.13
N PRO A 158 25.63 2.11 2.36
CA PRO A 158 24.64 2.74 3.24
C PRO A 158 23.96 3.95 2.60
N GLU A 159 24.65 4.67 1.71
CA GLU A 159 24.10 5.82 0.98
C GLU A 159 22.94 5.40 0.04
N VAL A 160 23.12 4.28 -0.66
CA VAL A 160 22.10 3.72 -1.57
C VAL A 160 20.89 3.21 -0.77
N GLN A 161 21.15 2.57 0.38
CA GLN A 161 20.09 2.10 1.27
C GLN A 161 19.27 3.26 1.83
N GLY A 162 19.93 4.32 2.28
CA GLY A 162 19.28 5.54 2.79
C GLY A 162 18.40 6.21 1.75
N THR A 163 18.93 6.43 0.55
CA THR A 163 18.19 7.06 -0.56
C THR A 163 16.97 6.25 -0.97
N ARG A 164 17.11 4.93 -1.08
CA ARG A 164 16.00 4.04 -1.44
C ARG A 164 14.91 4.03 -0.35
N THR A 165 15.30 4.02 0.93
CA THR A 165 14.38 4.08 2.04
C THR A 165 13.63 5.41 2.08
N ALA A 166 14.32 6.52 1.90
CA ALA A 166 13.74 7.86 1.82
C ALA A 166 12.74 7.96 0.66
N PHE A 167 13.12 7.50 -0.54
CA PHE A 167 12.22 7.46 -1.69
C PHE A 167 10.95 6.66 -1.40
N ARG A 168 11.08 5.50 -0.77
CA ARG A 168 9.95 4.62 -0.41
C ARG A 168 9.00 5.28 0.59
N MET A 169 9.54 6.08 1.54
CA MET A 169 8.72 6.79 2.53
C MET A 169 8.02 8.01 1.94
N VAL A 170 8.69 8.73 1.02
CA VAL A 170 8.19 10.01 0.47
C VAL A 170 7.22 9.79 -0.69
N TRP A 171 7.44 8.75 -1.51
CA TRP A 171 6.66 8.54 -2.72
C TRP A 171 5.14 8.36 -2.48
N PRO A 172 4.66 7.56 -1.50
CA PRO A 172 3.23 7.39 -1.29
C PRO A 172 2.50 8.68 -0.88
N PRO A 173 2.96 9.46 0.10
CA PRO A 173 2.34 10.75 0.42
C PRO A 173 2.46 11.76 -0.74
N LEU A 174 3.53 11.71 -1.56
CA LEU A 174 3.64 12.53 -2.76
C LEU A 174 2.50 12.22 -3.74
N VAL A 175 2.20 10.95 -4.00
CA VAL A 175 1.07 10.54 -4.84
C VAL A 175 -0.24 11.08 -4.29
N ALA A 176 -0.44 11.05 -2.98
CA ALA A 176 -1.63 11.62 -2.35
C ALA A 176 -1.73 13.14 -2.56
N THR A 177 -0.59 13.88 -2.53
CA THR A 177 -0.58 15.33 -2.78
C THR A 177 -0.94 15.70 -4.21
N LEU A 178 -0.74 14.81 -5.19
CA LEU A 178 -1.22 15.04 -6.56
C LEU A 178 -2.73 15.23 -6.64
N GLY A 179 -3.49 14.72 -5.67
CA GLY A 179 -4.94 14.94 -5.56
C GLY A 179 -5.33 16.41 -5.38
N THR A 180 -4.42 17.27 -4.94
CA THR A 180 -4.66 18.71 -4.79
C THR A 180 -4.38 19.51 -6.06
N LEU A 181 -3.75 18.90 -7.08
CA LEU A 181 -3.42 19.58 -8.35
C LEU A 181 -4.61 20.31 -9.01
N PRO A 182 -5.84 19.73 -9.02
CA PRO A 182 -6.97 20.45 -9.60
C PRO A 182 -7.23 21.81 -8.96
N VAL A 183 -7.11 21.91 -7.63
CA VAL A 183 -7.28 23.19 -6.92
C VAL A 183 -6.12 24.13 -7.19
N VAL A 184 -4.87 23.63 -7.14
CA VAL A 184 -3.66 24.44 -7.38
C VAL A 184 -3.66 25.02 -8.79
N LEU A 185 -3.92 24.18 -9.80
CA LEU A 185 -3.90 24.62 -11.20
C LEU A 185 -5.10 25.53 -11.52
N ALA A 186 -6.29 25.25 -10.98
CA ALA A 186 -7.44 26.13 -11.10
C ALA A 186 -7.12 27.53 -10.55
N ARG A 187 -6.47 27.60 -9.38
CA ARG A 187 -6.06 28.87 -8.78
C ARG A 187 -5.04 29.60 -9.64
N LEU A 188 -3.98 28.92 -10.07
CA LEU A 188 -2.94 29.52 -10.90
C LEU A 188 -3.47 30.06 -12.24
N VAL A 189 -4.44 29.35 -12.83
CA VAL A 189 -5.06 29.77 -14.09
C VAL A 189 -6.03 30.94 -13.84
N ALA A 190 -6.78 30.94 -12.73
CA ALA A 190 -7.66 32.04 -12.36
C ALA A 190 -6.86 33.34 -12.10
N ASP A 191 -5.69 33.28 -11.52
CA ASP A 191 -4.81 34.44 -11.30
C ASP A 191 -4.29 35.06 -12.60
N ASN A 192 -4.39 34.34 -13.72
CA ASN A 192 -4.01 34.81 -15.07
C ASN A 192 -5.22 34.98 -15.99
N ASP A 193 -6.41 35.26 -15.44
CA ASP A 193 -7.67 35.46 -16.17
C ASP A 193 -8.08 34.29 -17.08
N GLY A 194 -7.62 33.08 -16.77
CA GLY A 194 -7.93 31.87 -17.52
C GLY A 194 -9.11 31.09 -16.94
N ASP A 195 -9.52 30.02 -17.64
CA ASP A 195 -10.62 29.15 -17.22
C ASP A 195 -10.19 28.16 -16.12
N ALA A 196 -10.49 28.52 -14.87
CA ALA A 196 -10.21 27.69 -13.69
C ALA A 196 -10.91 26.34 -13.72
N TYR A 197 -12.14 26.26 -14.28
CA TYR A 197 -12.87 24.99 -14.35
C TYR A 197 -12.23 24.01 -15.33
N GLN A 198 -11.84 24.52 -16.50
CA GLN A 198 -11.15 23.70 -17.49
C GLN A 198 -9.81 23.17 -16.95
N ALA A 199 -9.08 24.00 -16.24
CA ALA A 199 -7.84 23.59 -15.57
C ALA A 199 -8.07 22.50 -14.51
N ALA A 200 -9.11 22.66 -13.68
CA ALA A 200 -9.49 21.68 -12.67
C ALA A 200 -9.93 20.34 -13.29
N ILE A 201 -10.76 20.38 -14.34
CA ILE A 201 -11.26 19.17 -15.02
C ILE A 201 -10.09 18.43 -15.67
N THR A 202 -9.24 19.14 -16.41
CA THR A 202 -8.11 18.51 -17.12
C THR A 202 -7.12 17.88 -16.16
N SER A 203 -6.69 18.62 -15.13
CA SER A 203 -5.75 18.08 -14.12
C SER A 203 -6.39 16.97 -13.28
N GLY A 204 -7.68 17.10 -12.94
CA GLY A 204 -8.45 16.07 -12.26
C GLY A 204 -8.52 14.77 -13.05
N PHE A 205 -8.73 14.86 -14.36
CA PHE A 205 -8.67 13.69 -15.25
C PHE A 205 -7.34 12.97 -15.20
N PHE A 206 -6.20 13.69 -15.27
CA PHE A 206 -4.88 13.08 -15.14
C PHE A 206 -4.69 12.38 -13.80
N VAL A 207 -5.16 12.96 -12.70
CA VAL A 207 -5.09 12.33 -11.37
C VAL A 207 -5.93 11.06 -11.32
N VAL A 208 -7.13 11.05 -11.90
CA VAL A 208 -7.99 9.87 -11.98
C VAL A 208 -7.33 8.76 -12.81
N VAL A 209 -6.72 9.10 -13.94
CA VAL A 209 -5.96 8.14 -14.77
C VAL A 209 -4.78 7.58 -13.99
N LEU A 210 -4.03 8.41 -13.27
CA LEU A 210 -2.93 7.95 -12.42
C LEU A 210 -3.41 6.95 -11.34
N ALA A 211 -4.52 7.25 -10.68
CA ALA A 211 -5.11 6.33 -9.71
C ALA A 211 -5.56 5.00 -10.36
N GLY A 212 -6.08 5.05 -11.58
CA GLY A 212 -6.38 3.87 -12.39
C GLY A 212 -5.15 3.03 -12.71
N LEU A 213 -4.03 3.68 -13.04
CA LEU A 213 -2.74 3.01 -13.25
C LEU A 213 -2.22 2.34 -11.96
N VAL A 214 -2.40 2.99 -10.80
CA VAL A 214 -2.08 2.37 -9.50
C VAL A 214 -2.93 1.12 -9.28
N ALA A 215 -4.24 1.17 -9.55
CA ALA A 215 -5.12 0.01 -9.42
C ALA A 215 -4.71 -1.14 -10.38
N ALA A 216 -4.35 -0.82 -11.63
CA ALA A 216 -3.82 -1.78 -12.59
C ALA A 216 -2.48 -2.39 -12.13
N TRP A 217 -1.59 -1.58 -11.57
CA TRP A 217 -0.34 -2.05 -10.97
C TRP A 217 -0.60 -3.01 -9.80
N VAL A 218 -1.54 -2.69 -8.91
CA VAL A 218 -1.95 -3.58 -7.81
C VAL A 218 -2.40 -4.93 -8.34
N HIS A 219 -3.20 -4.94 -9.42
CA HIS A 219 -3.68 -6.17 -10.05
C HIS A 219 -2.53 -7.02 -10.63
N GLN A 220 -1.56 -6.40 -11.28
CA GLN A 220 -0.47 -7.08 -12.00
C GLN A 220 0.80 -7.29 -11.16
N ARG A 221 0.83 -6.78 -9.93
CA ARG A 221 2.04 -6.74 -9.08
C ARG A 221 2.74 -8.08 -8.95
N GLU A 222 1.99 -9.17 -8.75
CA GLU A 222 2.59 -10.50 -8.55
C GLU A 222 3.18 -11.06 -9.86
N VAL A 223 2.57 -10.75 -11.01
CA VAL A 223 3.11 -11.11 -12.32
C VAL A 223 4.41 -10.36 -12.58
N ILE A 224 4.44 -9.07 -12.26
CA ILE A 224 5.63 -8.22 -12.40
C ILE A 224 6.75 -8.74 -11.49
N LYS A 225 6.46 -9.06 -10.22
CA LYS A 225 7.45 -9.62 -9.29
C LYS A 225 7.98 -10.98 -9.75
N ALA A 226 7.14 -11.85 -10.30
CA ALA A 226 7.55 -13.14 -10.84
C ALA A 226 8.49 -12.97 -12.03
N TRP A 227 8.16 -12.06 -12.94
CA TRP A 227 8.99 -11.74 -14.09
C TRP A 227 10.38 -11.18 -13.68
N TRP A 228 10.43 -10.26 -12.70
CA TRP A 228 11.68 -9.72 -12.18
C TRP A 228 12.55 -10.80 -11.54
N ARG A 229 11.97 -11.71 -10.74
CA ARG A 229 12.72 -12.84 -10.15
C ARG A 229 13.32 -13.75 -11.23
N GLN A 230 12.56 -14.05 -12.25
CA GLN A 230 13.02 -14.86 -13.38
C GLN A 230 14.16 -14.17 -14.14
N ALA A 231 14.05 -12.87 -14.40
CA ALA A 231 15.10 -12.09 -15.07
C ALA A 231 16.42 -12.08 -14.25
N GLN A 232 16.34 -11.93 -12.93
CA GLN A 232 17.51 -12.00 -12.05
C GLN A 232 18.16 -13.38 -12.04
N GLN A 233 17.38 -14.46 -12.08
CA GLN A 233 17.92 -15.83 -12.17
C GLN A 233 18.68 -16.06 -13.47
N MET A 234 18.16 -15.56 -14.60
CA MET A 234 18.86 -15.68 -15.89
C MET A 234 20.18 -14.91 -15.91
N GLN A 235 20.25 -13.72 -15.28
CA GLN A 235 21.50 -12.97 -15.17
C GLN A 235 22.53 -13.64 -14.26
N GLY A 236 22.10 -14.30 -13.18
CA GLY A 236 22.98 -15.05 -12.26
C GLY A 236 23.59 -16.30 -12.91
N MET A 237 22.86 -16.98 -13.80
CA MET A 237 23.38 -18.14 -14.53
C MET A 237 24.43 -17.77 -15.60
N GLY A 238 24.34 -16.57 -16.17
CA GLY A 238 25.32 -16.09 -17.15
C GLY A 238 26.69 -15.74 -16.54
N ALA A 239 26.71 -15.36 -15.26
CA ALA A 239 27.94 -14.95 -14.57
C ALA A 239 28.78 -16.13 -14.07
N THR A 240 28.17 -17.31 -13.87
CA THR A 240 28.89 -18.52 -13.41
C THR A 240 29.45 -19.36 -14.55
N GLY A 241 29.06 -19.08 -15.81
CA GLY A 241 29.48 -19.87 -16.98
C GLY A 241 30.80 -19.46 -17.63
N SER A 242 31.46 -18.37 -17.18
CA SER A 242 32.65 -17.82 -17.85
C SER A 242 33.97 -17.99 -17.09
N SER A 243 34.00 -18.66 -15.93
CA SER A 243 35.24 -18.82 -15.14
C SER A 243 35.88 -20.19 -15.23
N ASP A 244 35.39 -21.11 -16.08
CA ASP A 244 35.94 -22.49 -16.14
C ASP A 244 36.58 -22.81 -17.51
N THR A 245 37.36 -21.89 -18.05
CA THR A 245 38.25 -22.19 -19.18
C THR A 245 39.66 -21.74 -18.84
N GLY A 246 40.45 -22.62 -18.19
CA GLY A 246 41.89 -22.43 -18.20
C GLY A 246 42.61 -22.67 -16.89
N SER A 247 42.70 -23.90 -16.41
CA SER A 247 44.01 -24.43 -15.96
C SER A 247 43.95 -25.96 -15.87
N GLY A 248 44.37 -26.57 -16.97
CA GLY A 248 44.76 -27.98 -16.93
C GLY A 248 45.98 -28.17 -16.03
N SER A 249 45.79 -28.75 -14.86
CA SER A 249 46.84 -29.42 -14.15
C SER A 249 46.45 -30.87 -13.92
N SER A 250 47.05 -31.72 -14.76
CA SER A 250 47.10 -33.17 -14.62
C SER A 250 47.67 -33.52 -13.22
N SER A 251 46.85 -34.03 -12.34
CA SER A 251 47.29 -34.76 -11.16
C SER A 251 46.64 -36.13 -11.15
N THR A 252 47.51 -37.12 -11.34
CA THR A 252 47.34 -38.56 -11.31
C THR A 252 46.59 -39.01 -10.05
N PRO A 253 45.57 -39.90 -10.17
CA PRO A 253 44.93 -40.46 -8.98
C PRO A 253 45.77 -41.62 -8.42
N THR A 254 46.38 -41.42 -7.26
CA THR A 254 46.94 -42.50 -6.46
C THR A 254 45.82 -43.10 -5.61
N SER A 255 45.44 -44.31 -5.98
CA SER A 255 44.54 -45.18 -5.23
C SER A 255 45.18 -45.73 -3.99
N THR A 256 44.60 -45.54 -2.80
CA THR A 256 44.83 -46.38 -1.63
C THR A 256 43.49 -46.65 -0.93
N PRO A 257 43.05 -47.93 -0.84
CA PRO A 257 41.88 -48.28 -0.08
C PRO A 257 42.24 -48.57 1.35
N THR A 258 41.73 -47.82 2.32
CA THR A 258 41.79 -48.22 3.72
C THR A 258 40.39 -48.50 4.23
N SER A 259 40.10 -49.81 4.33
CA SER A 259 38.98 -50.37 5.05
C SER A 259 39.13 -50.16 6.55
N THR A 260 38.14 -49.56 7.21
CA THR A 260 37.97 -49.76 8.65
C THR A 260 36.49 -49.88 8.95
N SER A 261 36.09 -51.13 9.17
CA SER A 261 34.85 -51.55 9.82
C SER A 261 34.82 -51.05 11.27
N ARG A 262 33.74 -50.43 11.69
CA ARG A 262 33.38 -50.42 13.12
C ARG A 262 31.86 -50.50 13.30
N THR A 263 31.46 -51.68 13.70
CA THR A 263 30.22 -52.12 14.35
C THR A 263 29.99 -51.35 15.68
N GLY A 264 28.73 -51.11 16.01
CA GLY A 264 28.29 -50.78 17.38
C GLY A 264 27.08 -49.82 17.33
N SER A 265 25.99 -50.36 17.49
CA SER A 265 25.15 -50.67 18.67
C SER A 265 24.05 -49.61 18.95
N ALA A 266 22.85 -50.04 18.72
CA ALA A 266 21.67 -50.01 19.60
C ALA A 266 21.21 -48.70 20.27
N GLY A 267 19.94 -48.40 20.03
CA GLY A 267 19.01 -48.09 21.11
C GLY A 267 18.72 -46.61 21.36
N GLY A 268 17.56 -46.17 20.95
CA GLY A 268 16.98 -44.88 21.39
C GLY A 268 15.55 -44.70 20.92
N ARG A 269 14.60 -45.18 21.72
CA ARG A 269 13.15 -44.96 21.54
C ARG A 269 12.80 -43.49 21.47
N PRO A 270 11.86 -43.03 20.59
CA PRO A 270 11.29 -41.70 20.70
C PRO A 270 10.20 -41.70 21.78
N SER A 271 10.34 -40.86 22.78
CA SER A 271 9.32 -40.57 23.79
C SER A 271 8.25 -39.67 23.21
N THR A 272 7.04 -40.17 23.12
CA THR A 272 5.83 -39.40 22.85
C THR A 272 5.49 -38.53 24.06
N GLY A 273 5.90 -37.25 24.05
CA GLY A 273 5.45 -36.26 25.03
C GLY A 273 4.17 -35.57 24.54
N LYS A 274 3.06 -35.95 25.15
CA LYS A 274 1.75 -35.29 25.05
C LYS A 274 1.85 -33.87 25.66
N PRO A 275 1.49 -32.77 24.99
CA PRO A 275 1.39 -31.47 25.66
C PRO A 275 0.12 -31.40 26.49
N ALA A 276 0.29 -31.12 27.79
CA ALA A 276 -0.79 -30.90 28.74
C ALA A 276 -1.57 -29.61 28.41
N ALA A 277 -2.88 -29.75 28.32
CA ALA A 277 -3.82 -28.63 28.18
C ALA A 277 -3.80 -27.76 29.46
N ARG A 278 -3.32 -26.53 29.33
CA ARG A 278 -3.37 -25.51 30.39
C ARG A 278 -4.76 -24.88 30.41
N LYS A 279 -5.58 -25.31 31.38
CA LYS A 279 -6.86 -24.66 31.74
C LYS A 279 -6.54 -23.27 32.28
N VAL A 280 -6.92 -22.23 31.54
CA VAL A 280 -6.98 -20.85 32.03
C VAL A 280 -8.35 -20.65 32.68
N THR A 281 -8.35 -20.59 33.99
CA THR A 281 -9.54 -20.25 34.79
C THR A 281 -9.62 -18.72 34.86
N THR A 282 -10.54 -18.14 34.11
CA THR A 282 -10.83 -16.70 34.21
C THR A 282 -11.79 -16.48 35.38
N ARG A 283 -11.27 -15.91 36.45
CA ARG A 283 -12.03 -15.46 37.64
C ARG A 283 -12.64 -14.08 37.29
N LEU A 284 -13.94 -14.05 37.10
CA LEU A 284 -14.74 -12.83 37.07
C LEU A 284 -14.83 -12.29 38.49
N GLU A 285 -14.16 -11.19 38.81
CA GLU A 285 -14.49 -10.32 39.94
C GLU A 285 -15.42 -9.21 39.45
N ARG A 286 -16.63 -9.25 40.04
CA ARG A 286 -17.60 -8.15 39.99
C ARG A 286 -17.11 -7.04 40.97
N GLN A 287 -17.02 -5.82 40.48
CA GLN A 287 -17.42 -4.61 41.20
C GLN A 287 -17.97 -3.61 40.20
#